data_b84dfc1276926b009c7735fb75f91668
#
_entry.id   b84dfc1276926b009c7735fb75f91668
#
_cell.length_a   1.000
_cell.length_b   1.000
_cell.length_c   1.000
_cell.angle_alpha   90.00
_cell.angle_beta   90.00
_cell.angle_gamma   90.00
#
_symmetry.space_group_name_H-M   'P 1'
#
loop_
_entity.id
_entity.type
_entity.pdbx_description
1 polymer ?
#
loop_
_entity_poly.entity_id
_entity_poly.type
_entity_poly.pdbx_seq_one_letter_code
_entity_poly.pdbx_strand_id
1 'polypeptide(L)'
;MKKILNKILFFTLFTPTLLFAAATTDNEIKIDQTGDTLTLTIDQIGYGNKICGTISSGVCGTAMVITGTTNTINMDMIGNLNQIYGPMILDQSTYSVNLTGSSNIWDQTIGASGSADASNLLATWTGSSNTMNLDWGAAQSSERLDFDLDVSGSSNVFTTVIEVDDARYDVDVTGSSNDVNTNMTDGAYHKIDLELVQSSGNIDIVQSSGTCPQGISSCHSEVIADFDSENATITINQKDTGDN
;
A
#
# COMPACT_ATOMS: atom_id res chain seq x y z
N MET A 1 -84.34 26.39 9.35
CA MET A 1 -83.21 26.31 8.39
C MET A 1 -81.96 26.02 9.17
N LYS A 2 -81.47 24.78 9.19
CA LYS A 2 -80.21 24.39 9.83
C LYS A 2 -79.05 24.40 8.78
N LYS A 3 -78.10 25.28 8.98
CA LYS A 3 -76.84 25.30 8.16
C LYS A 3 -75.93 24.18 8.61
N ILE A 4 -75.71 23.20 7.76
CA ILE A 4 -74.74 22.19 7.96
C ILE A 4 -73.39 22.76 7.48
N LEU A 5 -72.45 22.94 8.40
CA LEU A 5 -71.12 23.41 8.12
C LEU A 5 -70.25 22.18 7.85
N ASN A 6 -69.96 21.91 6.57
CA ASN A 6 -69.00 20.89 6.18
C ASN A 6 -67.59 21.30 6.57
N LYS A 7 -67.03 20.65 7.57
CA LYS A 7 -65.57 20.75 7.82
C LYS A 7 -64.88 19.80 6.89
N ILE A 8 -64.19 20.36 5.89
CA ILE A 8 -63.25 19.62 5.07
C ILE A 8 -61.97 19.45 5.90
N LEU A 9 -61.70 18.24 6.33
CA LEU A 9 -60.47 17.88 7.01
C LEU A 9 -59.40 17.61 5.93
N PHE A 10 -58.48 18.54 5.75
CA PHE A 10 -57.30 18.36 4.90
C PHE A 10 -56.37 17.39 5.61
N PHE A 11 -56.33 16.15 5.17
CA PHE A 11 -55.28 15.21 5.55
C PHE A 11 -54.08 15.44 4.63
N THR A 12 -53.11 16.20 5.09
CA THR A 12 -51.78 16.26 4.43
C THR A 12 -51.10 14.94 4.71
N LEU A 13 -51.09 14.07 3.71
CA LEU A 13 -50.31 12.85 3.72
C LEU A 13 -48.82 13.25 3.65
N PHE A 14 -48.19 13.30 4.81
CA PHE A 14 -46.73 13.40 4.85
C PHE A 14 -46.17 12.04 4.43
N THR A 15 -45.84 11.89 3.17
CA THR A 15 -45.00 10.79 2.75
C THR A 15 -43.58 11.11 3.26
N PRO A 16 -43.02 10.33 4.19
CA PRO A 16 -41.60 10.47 4.47
C PRO A 16 -40.90 10.08 3.18
N THR A 17 -40.32 11.06 2.48
CA THR A 17 -39.30 10.78 1.52
C THR A 17 -38.13 10.24 2.34
N LEU A 18 -38.01 8.90 2.36
CA LEU A 18 -36.77 8.26 2.69
C LEU A 18 -35.74 8.77 1.66
N LEU A 19 -35.03 9.84 2.00
CA LEU A 19 -33.77 10.11 1.37
C LEU A 19 -32.89 8.91 1.73
N PHE A 20 -32.90 7.93 0.86
CA PHE A 20 -31.72 7.09 0.74
C PHE A 20 -30.64 8.03 0.22
N ALA A 21 -29.81 8.58 1.10
CA ALA A 21 -28.50 8.99 0.70
C ALA A 21 -27.97 7.79 -0.07
N ALA A 22 -27.74 7.95 -1.35
CA ALA A 22 -27.11 6.91 -2.14
C ALA A 22 -25.84 6.57 -1.35
N ALA A 23 -25.77 5.33 -0.89
CA ALA A 23 -24.59 4.81 -0.23
C ALA A 23 -23.49 4.77 -1.31
N THR A 24 -22.89 5.90 -1.52
CA THR A 24 -21.95 6.08 -2.62
C THR A 24 -20.58 5.53 -2.29
N THR A 25 -20.35 5.01 -1.06
CA THR A 25 -18.95 4.81 -0.73
C THR A 25 -18.63 4.06 0.55
N ASP A 26 -19.55 3.40 1.20
CA ASP A 26 -19.35 3.25 2.62
C ASP A 26 -18.81 1.90 3.08
N ASN A 27 -17.56 1.65 2.79
CA ASN A 27 -16.79 0.65 3.52
C ASN A 27 -15.64 1.36 4.21
N GLU A 28 -15.91 2.02 5.31
CA GLU A 28 -14.86 2.67 6.10
C GLU A 28 -14.46 1.78 7.28
N ILE A 29 -13.19 1.47 7.41
CA ILE A 29 -12.63 0.82 8.59
C ILE A 29 -11.62 1.79 9.20
N LYS A 30 -11.77 2.07 10.47
CA LYS A 30 -10.81 2.85 11.26
C LYS A 30 -10.20 1.93 12.29
N ILE A 31 -8.90 1.72 12.20
CA ILE A 31 -8.15 0.85 13.10
C ILE A 31 -7.18 1.71 13.87
N ASP A 32 -7.24 1.62 15.18
CA ASP A 32 -6.25 2.13 16.11
C ASP A 32 -5.92 1.00 17.08
N GLN A 33 -4.77 0.40 16.90
CA GLN A 33 -4.36 -0.78 17.63
C GLN A 33 -2.93 -0.65 18.13
N THR A 34 -2.75 -0.87 19.40
CA THR A 34 -1.42 -0.94 20.02
C THR A 34 -1.31 -2.23 20.81
N GLY A 35 -0.27 -3.00 20.55
CA GLY A 35 0.01 -4.25 21.25
C GLY A 35 0.69 -5.28 20.36
N ASP A 36 1.29 -6.26 20.99
CA ASP A 36 2.06 -7.30 20.35
C ASP A 36 1.20 -8.52 20.03
N THR A 37 1.64 -9.32 19.06
CA THR A 37 1.01 -10.59 18.68
C THR A 37 -0.43 -10.46 18.16
N LEU A 38 -0.77 -9.32 17.56
CA LEU A 38 -2.05 -9.14 16.90
C LEU A 38 -2.17 -10.05 15.68
N THR A 39 -3.32 -10.70 15.54
CA THR A 39 -3.74 -11.29 14.27
C THR A 39 -4.97 -10.52 13.78
N LEU A 40 -4.82 -9.84 12.66
CA LEU A 40 -5.87 -9.03 12.05
C LEU A 40 -6.12 -9.53 10.63
N THR A 41 -7.38 -9.85 10.33
CA THR A 41 -7.81 -10.19 8.98
C THR A 41 -8.93 -9.24 8.59
N ILE A 42 -8.81 -8.64 7.43
CA ILE A 42 -9.81 -7.74 6.86
C ILE A 42 -10.13 -8.21 5.46
N ASP A 43 -11.38 -8.57 5.24
CA ASP A 43 -11.91 -8.87 3.93
C ASP A 43 -12.93 -7.80 3.56
N GLN A 44 -12.69 -7.07 2.49
CA GLN A 44 -13.60 -6.07 1.97
C GLN A 44 -13.97 -6.36 0.53
N ILE A 45 -15.26 -6.51 0.27
CA ILE A 45 -15.81 -6.74 -1.05
C ILE A 45 -16.78 -5.63 -1.40
N GLY A 46 -16.57 -4.96 -2.52
CA GLY A 46 -17.49 -3.94 -3.02
C GLY A 46 -16.87 -2.58 -3.25
N TYR A 47 -17.70 -1.56 -3.34
CA TYR A 47 -17.30 -0.20 -3.72
C TYR A 47 -16.76 0.61 -2.56
N GLY A 48 -15.76 1.43 -2.85
CA GLY A 48 -15.30 2.54 -2.03
C GLY A 48 -14.65 2.13 -0.72
N ASN A 49 -14.14 0.94 -0.65
CA ASN A 49 -13.47 0.41 0.53
C ASN A 49 -12.34 1.34 0.95
N LYS A 50 -12.31 1.67 2.21
CA LYS A 50 -11.29 2.55 2.78
C LYS A 50 -10.85 2.01 4.11
N ILE A 51 -9.56 1.82 4.25
CA ILE A 51 -8.91 1.57 5.53
C ILE A 51 -8.05 2.80 5.78
N CYS A 52 -8.35 3.51 6.83
CA CYS A 52 -7.95 4.90 6.93
C CYS A 52 -6.81 5.19 7.88
N GLY A 53 -6.03 6.14 7.48
CA GLY A 53 -5.15 6.96 8.26
C GLY A 53 -5.00 8.34 7.68
N THR A 54 -6.03 8.95 7.25
CA THR A 54 -6.32 10.26 6.67
C THR A 54 -6.68 10.27 5.21
N ILE A 55 -7.92 10.50 4.93
CA ILE A 55 -8.42 11.01 3.65
C ILE A 55 -9.17 12.28 4.01
N SER A 56 -9.15 13.36 3.26
CA SER A 56 -9.79 14.58 3.72
C SER A 56 -11.12 14.91 3.07
N SER A 57 -11.31 14.83 1.77
CA SER A 57 -12.64 15.11 1.19
C SER A 57 -13.39 13.87 0.74
N GLY A 58 -12.76 12.74 0.76
CA GLY A 58 -13.38 11.44 0.58
C GLY A 58 -13.78 10.75 1.87
N VAL A 59 -13.71 11.41 3.00
CA VAL A 59 -14.20 11.20 4.34
C VAL A 59 -13.37 10.28 5.19
N CYS A 60 -12.90 9.44 5.43
CA CYS A 60 -12.36 8.72 6.57
C CYS A 60 -11.80 9.56 7.73
N GLY A 61 -10.88 10.44 7.54
CA GLY A 61 -10.17 11.16 8.63
C GLY A 61 -9.57 10.22 9.67
N THR A 62 -8.35 10.34 10.02
CA THR A 62 -7.48 9.56 10.89
C THR A 62 -7.94 8.18 11.45
N ALA A 63 -7.16 7.41 11.84
CA ALA A 63 -6.97 6.06 12.33
C ALA A 63 -6.39 5.22 11.22
N MET A 64 -6.00 4.19 11.27
CA MET A 64 -5.05 3.23 10.82
C MET A 64 -3.70 3.52 11.44
N VAL A 65 -3.67 3.29 12.74
CA VAL A 65 -2.42 3.19 13.48
C VAL A 65 -2.37 1.77 14.02
N ILE A 66 -1.44 0.99 13.55
CA ILE A 66 -1.14 -0.33 14.11
C ILE A 66 0.29 -0.26 14.61
N THR A 67 0.46 -0.49 15.89
CA THR A 67 1.76 -0.43 16.56
C THR A 67 1.98 -1.68 17.37
N GLY A 68 3.09 -2.37 17.15
CA GLY A 68 3.48 -3.54 17.96
C GLY A 68 4.39 -4.50 17.22
N THR A 69 4.79 -5.53 17.93
CA THR A 69 5.71 -6.55 17.44
C THR A 69 4.99 -7.88 17.18
N THR A 70 5.54 -8.68 16.28
CA THR A 70 5.05 -10.02 15.98
C THR A 70 3.59 -10.05 15.51
N ASN A 71 3.15 -9.03 14.81
CA ASN A 71 1.80 -8.95 14.28
C ASN A 71 1.67 -9.72 12.96
N THR A 72 0.48 -10.25 12.74
CA THR A 72 0.10 -10.83 11.45
C THR A 72 -1.14 -10.09 10.93
N ILE A 73 -0.96 -9.38 9.83
CA ILE A 73 -2.00 -8.53 9.26
C ILE A 73 -2.27 -9.00 7.84
N ASN A 74 -3.52 -9.35 7.56
CA ASN A 74 -3.98 -9.74 6.23
C ASN A 74 -5.10 -8.82 5.80
N MET A 75 -4.93 -8.18 4.65
CA MET A 75 -5.94 -7.32 4.03
C MET A 75 -6.26 -7.84 2.64
N ASP A 76 -7.48 -8.30 2.44
CA ASP A 76 -8.00 -8.73 1.14
C ASP A 76 -9.12 -7.77 0.72
N MET A 77 -8.88 -7.03 -0.35
CA MET A 77 -9.79 -5.99 -0.82
C MET A 77 -10.14 -6.23 -2.28
N ILE A 78 -11.40 -6.54 -2.51
CA ILE A 78 -11.94 -6.86 -3.83
C ILE A 78 -12.95 -5.80 -4.25
N GLY A 79 -12.74 -5.21 -5.40
CA GLY A 79 -13.66 -4.23 -5.96
C GLY A 79 -12.97 -3.05 -6.62
N ASN A 80 -13.66 -1.93 -6.66
CA ASN A 80 -13.12 -0.71 -7.24
C ASN A 80 -12.88 0.33 -6.14
N LEU A 81 -11.88 1.17 -6.32
CA LEU A 81 -11.56 2.29 -5.45
C LEU A 81 -11.18 1.89 -4.02
N ASN A 82 -10.57 0.73 -3.84
CA ASN A 82 -10.00 0.37 -2.55
C ASN A 82 -8.88 1.34 -2.18
N GLN A 83 -8.83 1.74 -0.93
CA GLN A 83 -7.86 2.71 -0.46
C GLN A 83 -7.30 2.28 0.89
N ILE A 84 -5.99 2.21 0.99
CA ILE A 84 -5.27 1.94 2.22
C ILE A 84 -4.33 3.12 2.48
N TYR A 85 -4.47 3.72 3.63
CA TYR A 85 -3.63 4.85 4.03
C TYR A 85 -3.13 4.68 5.46
N GLY A 86 -2.18 5.49 5.83
CA GLY A 86 -1.81 5.76 7.20
C GLY A 86 -0.48 5.16 7.65
N PRO A 87 0.04 5.69 8.74
CA PRO A 87 1.28 5.18 9.30
C PRO A 87 1.05 3.86 10.06
N MET A 88 2.02 2.97 9.95
CA MET A 88 2.10 1.76 10.75
C MET A 88 3.49 1.65 11.38
N ILE A 89 3.56 1.04 12.55
CA ILE A 89 4.80 0.67 13.21
C ILE A 89 4.77 -0.83 13.41
N LEU A 90 5.42 -1.53 12.51
CA LEU A 90 5.44 -2.99 12.48
C LEU A 90 6.88 -3.46 12.69
N ASP A 91 7.08 -4.24 13.74
CA ASP A 91 8.35 -4.85 14.05
C ASP A 91 8.20 -6.36 14.10
N GLN A 92 9.11 -7.10 13.49
CA GLN A 92 9.05 -8.56 13.37
C GLN A 92 7.67 -9.08 12.94
N SER A 93 7.03 -8.39 12.02
CA SER A 93 5.63 -8.60 11.68
C SER A 93 5.48 -9.09 10.24
N THR A 94 4.37 -9.76 9.99
CA THR A 94 3.96 -10.12 8.61
C THR A 94 2.77 -9.26 8.22
N TYR A 95 2.89 -8.60 7.08
CA TYR A 95 1.83 -7.79 6.50
C TYR A 95 1.54 -8.27 5.08
N SER A 96 0.34 -8.75 4.85
CA SER A 96 -0.12 -9.22 3.54
C SER A 96 -1.25 -8.35 3.04
N VAL A 97 -1.11 -7.86 1.81
CA VAL A 97 -2.10 -7.00 1.15
C VAL A 97 -2.43 -7.58 -0.21
N ASN A 98 -3.69 -7.95 -0.41
CA ASN A 98 -4.18 -8.43 -1.69
C ASN A 98 -5.24 -7.46 -2.21
N LEU A 99 -4.96 -6.81 -3.33
CA LEU A 99 -5.83 -5.83 -3.96
C LEU A 99 -6.27 -6.31 -5.32
N THR A 100 -7.57 -6.57 -5.46
CA THR A 100 -8.17 -6.97 -6.74
C THR A 100 -9.17 -5.91 -7.20
N GLY A 101 -8.95 -5.36 -8.39
CA GLY A 101 -9.84 -4.34 -8.95
C GLY A 101 -9.10 -3.25 -9.70
N SER A 102 -9.75 -2.13 -9.89
CA SER A 102 -9.16 -1.02 -10.63
C SER A 102 -9.18 0.26 -9.82
N SER A 103 -8.17 1.09 -10.02
CA SER A 103 -8.03 2.37 -9.33
C SER A 103 -7.88 2.25 -7.81
N ASN A 104 -7.28 1.17 -7.36
CA ASN A 104 -6.91 1.01 -5.96
C ASN A 104 -5.74 1.93 -5.60
N ILE A 105 -5.74 2.42 -4.39
CA ILE A 105 -4.67 3.27 -3.86
C ILE A 105 -4.15 2.65 -2.56
N TRP A 106 -2.86 2.47 -2.48
CA TRP A 106 -2.17 2.11 -1.26
C TRP A 106 -1.07 3.13 -0.99
N ASP A 107 -1.25 3.94 0.03
CA ASP A 107 -0.37 5.04 0.39
C ASP A 107 -0.05 4.97 1.88
N GLN A 108 1.07 4.37 2.23
CA GLN A 108 1.45 4.09 3.61
C GLN A 108 2.90 4.42 3.90
N THR A 109 3.12 4.86 5.13
CA THR A 109 4.44 4.96 5.73
C THR A 109 4.54 3.94 6.87
N ILE A 110 5.52 3.06 6.80
CA ILE A 110 5.74 2.01 7.79
C ILE A 110 7.08 2.29 8.50
N GLY A 111 7.06 2.27 9.82
CA GLY A 111 8.23 2.60 10.64
C GLY A 111 8.47 4.08 10.88
N ALA A 112 7.51 4.97 10.57
CA ALA A 112 7.67 6.43 10.67
C ALA A 112 8.06 6.98 12.04
N SER A 113 7.84 6.25 13.11
CA SER A 113 8.15 6.65 14.50
C SER A 113 8.69 5.53 15.38
N GLY A 114 9.11 4.44 14.77
CA GLY A 114 9.64 3.27 15.46
C GLY A 114 10.37 2.35 14.50
N SER A 115 10.96 1.27 15.01
CA SER A 115 11.60 0.29 14.16
C SER A 115 10.58 -0.49 13.33
N ALA A 116 11.01 -0.99 12.18
CA ALA A 116 10.26 -1.92 11.35
C ALA A 116 11.15 -3.15 11.02
N ASP A 117 11.81 -3.66 12.04
CA ASP A 117 12.84 -4.68 11.91
C ASP A 117 12.27 -6.05 11.56
N ALA A 118 13.02 -6.81 10.78
CA ALA A 118 12.76 -8.22 10.47
C ALA A 118 11.31 -8.50 10.03
N SER A 119 10.74 -7.59 9.26
CA SER A 119 9.35 -7.69 8.81
C SER A 119 9.23 -8.29 7.41
N ASN A 120 8.08 -8.88 7.16
CA ASN A 120 7.73 -9.53 5.91
C ASN A 120 6.52 -8.84 5.29
N LEU A 121 6.65 -8.37 4.07
CA LEU A 121 5.58 -7.73 3.32
C LEU A 121 5.29 -8.53 2.05
N LEU A 122 4.04 -8.93 1.90
CA LEU A 122 3.55 -9.60 0.71
C LEU A 122 2.44 -8.76 0.09
N ALA A 123 2.60 -8.39 -1.16
CA ALA A 123 1.61 -7.59 -1.85
C ALA A 123 1.25 -8.22 -3.20
N THR A 124 -0.02 -8.53 -3.39
CA THR A 124 -0.52 -9.05 -4.66
C THR A 124 -1.55 -8.09 -5.24
N TRP A 125 -1.30 -7.62 -6.45
CA TRP A 125 -2.16 -6.67 -7.14
C TRP A 125 -2.66 -7.21 -8.46
N THR A 126 -3.97 -7.29 -8.58
CA THR A 126 -4.62 -7.70 -9.83
C THR A 126 -5.56 -6.61 -10.31
N GLY A 127 -5.31 -6.05 -11.49
CA GLY A 127 -6.16 -5.03 -12.10
C GLY A 127 -5.40 -3.90 -12.74
N SER A 128 -6.09 -2.80 -13.00
CA SER A 128 -5.52 -1.71 -13.79
C SER A 128 -5.65 -0.35 -13.12
N SER A 129 -4.71 0.53 -13.42
CA SER A 129 -4.70 1.91 -12.92
C SER A 129 -4.62 1.99 -11.39
N ASN A 130 -3.92 1.09 -10.79
CA ASN A 130 -3.65 1.09 -9.37
C ASN A 130 -2.42 1.94 -9.05
N THR A 131 -2.41 2.52 -7.86
CA THR A 131 -1.29 3.36 -7.39
C THR A 131 -0.84 2.87 -6.02
N MET A 132 0.45 2.61 -5.88
CA MET A 132 1.10 2.34 -4.61
C MET A 132 2.17 3.40 -4.34
N ASN A 133 2.12 3.97 -3.14
CA ASN A 133 3.21 4.75 -2.57
C ASN A 133 3.52 4.13 -1.21
N LEU A 134 4.62 3.43 -1.12
CA LEU A 134 5.06 2.78 0.09
C LEU A 134 6.38 3.37 0.53
N ASP A 135 6.43 3.84 1.76
CA ASP A 135 7.62 4.33 2.42
C ASP A 135 7.89 3.45 3.64
N TRP A 136 8.96 2.66 3.59
CA TRP A 136 9.32 1.71 4.63
C TRP A 136 10.65 2.07 5.28
N GLY A 137 10.63 2.26 6.58
CA GLY A 137 11.83 2.61 7.35
C GLY A 137 12.06 4.10 7.55
N ALA A 138 11.15 4.97 7.14
CA ALA A 138 11.29 6.42 7.03
C ALA A 138 11.83 7.18 8.25
N ALA A 139 11.92 6.61 9.42
CA ALA A 139 12.29 7.36 10.62
C ALA A 139 13.45 6.76 11.42
N GLN A 140 13.84 5.54 11.16
CA GLN A 140 14.86 4.84 11.94
C GLN A 140 15.57 3.80 11.09
N SER A 141 16.81 3.49 11.43
CA SER A 141 17.48 2.33 10.87
C SER A 141 16.70 1.06 11.25
N SER A 142 15.97 0.52 10.33
CA SER A 142 15.31 -0.76 10.45
C SER A 142 16.21 -1.85 9.88
N GLU A 143 16.15 -3.04 10.45
CA GLU A 143 16.92 -4.18 9.97
C GLU A 143 16.01 -5.18 9.28
N ARG A 144 16.38 -5.62 8.09
CA ARG A 144 15.76 -6.68 7.29
C ARG A 144 14.29 -6.47 6.95
N LEU A 145 14.06 -6.17 5.72
CA LEU A 145 12.76 -6.26 5.07
C LEU A 145 12.81 -7.35 3.99
N ASP A 146 11.84 -8.25 4.00
CA ASP A 146 11.55 -9.13 2.88
C ASP A 146 10.24 -8.67 2.27
N PHE A 147 10.31 -8.06 1.09
CA PHE A 147 9.18 -7.53 0.38
C PHE A 147 9.00 -8.25 -0.95
N ASP A 148 7.85 -8.88 -1.11
CA ASP A 148 7.42 -9.60 -2.29
C ASP A 148 6.21 -8.88 -2.90
N LEU A 149 6.34 -8.43 -4.14
CA LEU A 149 5.32 -7.66 -4.87
C LEU A 149 4.96 -8.31 -6.20
N ASP A 150 3.82 -8.95 -6.25
CA ASP A 150 3.22 -9.51 -7.46
C ASP A 150 2.23 -8.54 -8.10
N VAL A 151 2.46 -8.16 -9.34
CA VAL A 151 1.58 -7.27 -10.09
C VAL A 151 1.07 -7.93 -11.36
N SER A 152 -0.23 -8.00 -11.52
CA SER A 152 -0.88 -8.48 -12.75
C SER A 152 -1.90 -7.47 -13.26
N GLY A 153 -1.59 -6.81 -14.38
CA GLY A 153 -2.50 -5.82 -14.95
C GLY A 153 -1.81 -4.73 -15.76
N SER A 154 -2.50 -3.62 -15.95
CA SER A 154 -1.99 -2.58 -16.84
C SER A 154 -2.10 -1.19 -16.25
N SER A 155 -1.17 -0.34 -16.62
CA SER A 155 -1.16 1.07 -16.22
C SER A 155 -1.14 1.28 -14.70
N ASN A 156 -0.45 0.43 -14.00
CA ASN A 156 -0.24 0.57 -12.57
C ASN A 156 1.03 1.40 -12.30
N VAL A 157 1.03 2.12 -11.21
CA VAL A 157 2.16 2.95 -10.77
C VAL A 157 2.56 2.53 -9.36
N PHE A 158 3.80 2.09 -9.22
CA PHE A 158 4.37 1.67 -7.95
C PHE A 158 5.54 2.58 -7.60
N THR A 159 5.47 3.18 -6.44
CA THR A 159 6.57 3.97 -5.87
C THR A 159 6.90 3.38 -4.52
N THR A 160 8.11 2.91 -4.37
CA THR A 160 8.59 2.28 -3.15
C THR A 160 9.85 2.98 -2.69
N VAL A 161 9.87 3.43 -1.46
CA VAL A 161 11.07 3.93 -0.77
C VAL A 161 11.36 2.97 0.37
N ILE A 162 12.56 2.42 0.39
CA ILE A 162 13.01 1.46 1.39
C ILE A 162 14.27 2.00 2.05
N GLU A 163 14.18 2.31 3.33
CA GLU A 163 15.26 2.88 4.14
C GLU A 163 15.62 1.92 5.29
N VAL A 164 15.99 0.70 4.94
CA VAL A 164 16.33 -0.35 5.92
C VAL A 164 17.65 -1.02 5.56
N ASP A 165 18.32 -1.57 6.55
CA ASP A 165 19.44 -2.45 6.32
C ASP A 165 18.97 -3.84 5.85
N ASP A 166 19.72 -4.50 4.98
CA ASP A 166 19.46 -5.87 4.55
C ASP A 166 18.04 -6.09 3.99
N ALA A 167 17.64 -5.23 3.04
CA ALA A 167 16.37 -5.37 2.38
C ALA A 167 16.45 -6.30 1.17
N ARG A 168 15.49 -7.23 1.08
CA ARG A 168 15.21 -7.98 -0.12
C ARG A 168 13.88 -7.49 -0.71
N TYR A 169 13.91 -7.12 -1.98
CA TYR A 169 12.74 -6.70 -2.73
C TYR A 169 12.61 -7.55 -3.98
N ASP A 170 11.59 -8.39 -3.99
CA ASP A 170 11.23 -9.28 -5.08
C ASP A 170 10.01 -8.71 -5.79
N VAL A 171 10.11 -8.49 -7.10
CA VAL A 171 9.08 -7.76 -7.85
C VAL A 171 8.76 -8.48 -9.15
N ASP A 172 7.58 -9.03 -9.22
CA ASP A 172 7.06 -9.68 -10.42
C ASP A 172 5.97 -8.82 -11.07
N VAL A 173 6.22 -8.35 -12.28
CA VAL A 173 5.27 -7.49 -13.00
C VAL A 173 4.86 -8.11 -14.33
N THR A 174 3.58 -8.40 -14.45
CA THR A 174 2.99 -8.92 -15.69
C THR A 174 1.92 -7.96 -16.23
N GLY A 175 2.00 -7.61 -17.53
CA GLY A 175 0.95 -6.80 -18.15
C GLY A 175 1.43 -5.78 -19.18
N SER A 176 0.94 -4.55 -19.08
CA SER A 176 1.36 -3.50 -20.01
C SER A 176 1.36 -2.12 -19.34
N SER A 177 2.35 -1.31 -19.70
CA SER A 177 2.42 0.09 -19.25
C SER A 177 2.42 0.26 -17.73
N ASN A 178 3.06 -0.63 -17.01
CA ASN A 178 3.26 -0.46 -15.58
C ASN A 178 4.55 0.36 -15.33
N ASP A 179 4.47 1.27 -14.39
CA ASP A 179 5.62 2.08 -13.95
C ASP A 179 6.02 1.62 -12.55
N VAL A 180 7.28 1.22 -12.40
CA VAL A 180 7.87 0.81 -11.11
C VAL A 180 9.03 1.71 -10.77
N ASN A 181 8.88 2.47 -9.71
CA ASN A 181 9.91 3.37 -9.19
C ASN A 181 10.32 2.88 -7.80
N THR A 182 11.55 2.44 -7.66
CA THR A 182 12.08 1.93 -6.41
C THR A 182 13.31 2.71 -5.99
N ASN A 183 13.31 3.20 -4.78
CA ASN A 183 14.43 3.88 -4.18
C ASN A 183 14.82 3.17 -2.87
N MET A 184 15.94 2.46 -2.89
CA MET A 184 16.50 1.80 -1.71
C MET A 184 17.73 2.55 -1.25
N THR A 185 17.66 3.15 -0.09
CA THR A 185 18.70 4.00 0.48
C THR A 185 18.98 3.62 1.92
N ASP A 186 20.12 4.09 2.43
CA ASP A 186 20.48 4.04 3.85
C ASP A 186 20.73 2.65 4.47
N GLY A 187 21.14 1.69 3.72
CA GLY A 187 21.47 0.39 4.28
C GLY A 187 22.63 -0.31 3.61
N ALA A 188 22.96 -1.46 4.14
CA ALA A 188 23.90 -2.39 3.56
C ALA A 188 23.16 -3.64 3.10
N TYR A 189 23.65 -4.32 2.07
CA TYR A 189 23.12 -5.62 1.62
C TYR A 189 21.71 -5.62 1.01
N HIS A 190 21.39 -4.62 0.21
CA HIS A 190 20.13 -4.64 -0.53
C HIS A 190 20.17 -5.64 -1.68
N LYS A 191 19.10 -6.40 -1.81
CA LYS A 191 18.90 -7.24 -2.98
C LYS A 191 17.57 -6.86 -3.64
N ILE A 192 17.62 -6.61 -4.94
CA ILE A 192 16.44 -6.48 -5.79
C ILE A 192 16.44 -7.64 -6.78
N ASP A 193 15.33 -8.36 -6.83
CA ASP A 193 15.04 -9.36 -7.84
C ASP A 193 13.82 -8.88 -8.63
N LEU A 194 13.96 -8.66 -9.92
CA LEU A 194 12.90 -8.07 -10.74
C LEU A 194 12.64 -8.94 -11.95
N GLU A 195 11.45 -9.52 -12.03
CA GLU A 195 10.93 -10.18 -13.22
C GLU A 195 9.86 -9.29 -13.88
N LEU A 196 10.06 -8.94 -15.13
CA LEU A 196 9.21 -8.06 -15.86
C LEU A 196 8.76 -8.66 -17.18
N VAL A 197 7.47 -8.97 -17.28
CA VAL A 197 6.83 -9.41 -18.53
C VAL A 197 5.78 -8.39 -18.94
N GLN A 198 6.19 -7.37 -19.68
CA GLN A 198 5.25 -6.33 -20.11
C GLN A 198 5.58 -5.75 -21.49
N SER A 199 4.54 -5.22 -22.17
CA SER A 199 4.73 -4.64 -23.51
C SER A 199 5.33 -3.24 -23.51
N SER A 200 5.10 -2.47 -22.48
CA SER A 200 5.65 -1.12 -22.31
C SER A 200 5.56 -0.70 -20.84
N GLY A 201 6.31 0.29 -20.45
CA GLY A 201 6.30 0.80 -19.08
C GLY A 201 7.63 1.44 -18.74
N ASN A 202 7.73 1.97 -17.55
CA ASN A 202 8.95 2.60 -17.06
C ASN A 202 9.39 1.93 -15.75
N ILE A 203 10.63 1.54 -15.70
CA ILE A 203 11.25 0.97 -14.51
C ILE A 203 12.41 1.87 -14.13
N ASP A 204 12.33 2.43 -12.95
CA ASP A 204 13.40 3.27 -12.39
C ASP A 204 13.79 2.72 -11.02
N ILE A 205 14.98 2.16 -10.94
CA ILE A 205 15.54 1.58 -9.73
C ILE A 205 16.75 2.40 -9.32
N VAL A 206 16.68 2.98 -8.16
CA VAL A 206 17.80 3.60 -7.49
C VAL A 206 18.13 2.78 -6.25
N GLN A 207 19.33 2.24 -6.24
CA GLN A 207 19.85 1.50 -5.11
C GLN A 207 21.17 2.14 -4.65
N SER A 208 21.20 2.63 -3.43
CA SER A 208 22.41 3.17 -2.85
C SER A 208 22.68 2.51 -1.50
N SER A 209 23.77 1.80 -1.40
CA SER A 209 24.22 1.31 -0.10
C SER A 209 24.75 2.45 0.76
N GLY A 210 24.43 2.42 2.03
CA GLY A 210 25.06 3.26 3.04
C GLY A 210 26.53 2.90 3.29
N THR A 211 27.11 3.51 4.29
CA THR A 211 28.50 3.23 4.67
C THR A 211 28.63 1.83 5.27
N CYS A 212 29.47 1.00 4.71
CA CYS A 212 29.80 -0.28 5.31
C CYS A 212 30.25 -0.14 6.77
N PRO A 213 29.74 -0.96 7.68
CA PRO A 213 30.27 -1.03 9.04
C PRO A 213 31.77 -1.37 9.04
N GLN A 214 32.55 -0.70 9.87
CA GLN A 214 33.99 -0.94 9.95
C GLN A 214 34.30 -2.43 10.16
N GLY A 215 35.10 -3.00 9.28
CA GLY A 215 35.55 -4.39 9.36
C GLY A 215 34.79 -5.38 8.49
N ILE A 216 33.80 -4.91 7.75
CA ILE A 216 33.09 -5.71 6.75
C ILE A 216 33.62 -5.31 5.36
N SER A 217 34.23 -6.26 4.67
CA SER A 217 34.91 -6.01 3.40
C SER A 217 34.00 -6.01 2.17
N SER A 218 32.68 -6.15 2.36
CA SER A 218 31.75 -6.21 1.25
C SER A 218 30.32 -5.90 1.70
N CYS A 219 29.87 -4.68 1.49
CA CYS A 219 28.44 -4.37 1.45
C CYS A 219 28.01 -4.45 -0.02
N HIS A 220 27.62 -5.62 -0.44
CA HIS A 220 27.19 -5.81 -1.82
C HIS A 220 25.69 -5.62 -1.93
N SER A 221 25.32 -4.61 -2.65
CA SER A 221 23.96 -4.50 -3.14
C SER A 221 23.86 -5.20 -4.49
N GLU A 222 22.82 -5.98 -4.69
CA GLU A 222 22.60 -6.79 -5.88
C GLU A 222 21.30 -6.41 -6.55
N VAL A 223 21.32 -6.24 -7.86
CA VAL A 223 20.13 -6.16 -8.70
C VAL A 223 20.17 -7.31 -9.69
N ILE A 224 19.20 -8.19 -9.59
CA ILE A 224 18.94 -9.23 -10.58
C ILE A 224 17.69 -8.78 -11.35
N ALA A 225 17.75 -8.83 -12.66
CA ALA A 225 16.63 -8.38 -13.46
C ALA A 225 16.47 -9.25 -14.71
N ASP A 226 15.27 -9.78 -14.89
CA ASP A 226 14.86 -10.52 -16.09
C ASP A 226 13.74 -9.74 -16.79
N PHE A 227 13.97 -9.39 -18.05
CA PHE A 227 13.07 -8.54 -18.80
C PHE A 227 12.62 -9.22 -20.09
N ASP A 228 11.33 -9.49 -20.19
CA ASP A 228 10.65 -9.81 -21.44
C ASP A 228 9.73 -8.63 -21.82
N SER A 229 10.31 -7.65 -22.50
CA SER A 229 9.63 -6.38 -22.76
C SER A 229 9.94 -5.83 -24.15
N GLU A 230 8.91 -5.39 -24.88
CA GLU A 230 9.11 -4.85 -26.23
C GLU A 230 9.45 -3.36 -26.28
N ASN A 231 8.91 -2.54 -25.38
CA ASN A 231 9.05 -1.08 -25.42
C ASN A 231 9.16 -0.45 -24.00
N ALA A 232 9.73 -1.15 -23.05
CA ALA A 232 9.95 -0.59 -21.73
C ALA A 232 11.19 0.28 -21.70
N THR A 233 11.15 1.32 -20.86
CA THR A 233 12.32 2.09 -20.47
C THR A 233 12.79 1.59 -19.11
N ILE A 234 14.02 1.16 -19.03
CA ILE A 234 14.58 0.60 -17.80
C ILE A 234 15.81 1.39 -17.41
N THR A 235 15.79 1.96 -16.22
CA THR A 235 16.89 2.69 -15.63
C THR A 235 17.26 2.03 -14.31
N ILE A 236 18.48 1.54 -14.20
CA ILE A 236 19.01 1.01 -12.96
C ILE A 236 20.23 1.85 -12.56
N ASN A 237 20.15 2.50 -11.44
CA ASN A 237 21.21 3.31 -10.89
C ASN A 237 21.66 2.73 -9.54
N GLN A 238 22.70 1.93 -9.59
CA GLN A 238 23.27 1.33 -8.41
C GLN A 238 24.52 2.11 -7.99
N LYS A 239 24.54 2.56 -6.76
CA LYS A 239 25.67 3.28 -6.19
C LYS A 239 26.08 2.62 -4.88
N ASP A 240 27.27 2.13 -4.86
CA ASP A 240 27.93 1.64 -3.65
C ASP A 240 28.80 2.77 -3.06
N THR A 241 28.54 3.17 -1.83
CA THR A 241 29.26 4.27 -1.17
C THR A 241 30.35 3.78 -0.22
N GLY A 242 30.58 2.48 -0.18
CA GLY A 242 31.59 1.89 0.69
C GLY A 242 32.80 1.42 -0.07
N ASP A 243 33.84 2.19 -0.09
CA ASP A 243 35.25 1.80 0.03
C ASP A 243 36.10 3.00 -0.33
N ASN A 244 36.57 3.71 0.68
CA ASN A 244 37.77 4.51 0.65
C ASN A 244 38.69 4.05 1.75
#